data_11ef65b64f0a3309754183ac0b86f129
#
_entry.id   11ef65b64f0a3309754183ac0b86f129
#
_cell.length_a   1.000
_cell.length_b   1.000
_cell.length_c   1.000
_cell.angle_alpha   90.00
_cell.angle_beta   90.00
_cell.angle_gamma   90.00
#
_symmetry.space_group_name_H-M   'P 1'
#
loop_
_entity.id
_entity.type
_entity.pdbx_description
1 polymer ?
#
loop_
_entity_poly.entity_id
_entity_poly.type
_entity_poly.pdbx_seq_one_letter_code
_entity_poly.pdbx_strand_id
1 'polypeptide(L)'
;MFGIIDLASIPKDRYYLYRSVWNKNAETLHILPHWTWPGREGEVTPVFVYTNYPTAELFINGKSYGKQSKNNSSLKSRYRLMWMDAVYEPGEVKVVAYNKDGKAVAEKTVRTAGKPHHIELVSNRNELTADGKDLAYVTVKVVD
;
A
#
# COMPACT_ATOMS: atom_id res chain seq x y z
N MET A 1 -9.82 -2.74 -17.35
CA MET A 1 -10.66 -3.50 -16.39
C MET A 1 -11.06 -2.57 -15.26
N PHE A 2 -12.33 -2.38 -15.04
CA PHE A 2 -12.89 -1.57 -13.96
C PHE A 2 -13.04 -2.41 -12.67
N GLY A 3 -13.37 -1.78 -11.57
CA GLY A 3 -13.52 -2.41 -10.26
C GLY A 3 -12.34 -2.19 -9.32
N ILE A 4 -12.61 -2.40 -8.02
CA ILE A 4 -11.65 -2.17 -6.92
C ILE A 4 -10.96 -3.46 -6.48
N ILE A 5 -11.46 -4.60 -6.92
CA ILE A 5 -10.92 -5.94 -6.74
C ILE A 5 -10.84 -6.56 -8.12
N ASP A 6 -9.82 -7.33 -8.40
CA ASP A 6 -9.71 -8.05 -9.68
C ASP A 6 -10.47 -9.39 -9.66
N LEU A 7 -10.42 -10.12 -10.79
CA LEU A 7 -11.12 -11.40 -10.92
C LEU A 7 -10.54 -12.51 -10.02
N ALA A 8 -9.29 -12.37 -9.60
CA ALA A 8 -8.64 -13.29 -8.67
C ALA A 8 -8.83 -12.88 -7.20
N SER A 9 -9.74 -11.94 -6.92
CA SER A 9 -10.02 -11.38 -5.59
C SER A 9 -8.85 -10.59 -4.98
N ILE A 10 -7.90 -10.12 -5.79
CA ILE A 10 -6.77 -9.32 -5.33
C ILE A 10 -7.20 -7.85 -5.24
N PRO A 11 -7.09 -7.22 -4.07
CA PRO A 11 -7.43 -5.81 -3.88
C PRO A 11 -6.50 -4.89 -4.67
N LYS A 12 -7.07 -3.92 -5.39
CA LYS A 12 -6.32 -2.83 -6.03
C LYS A 12 -6.17 -1.65 -5.08
N ASP A 13 -5.29 -0.69 -5.39
CA ASP A 13 -5.08 0.49 -4.54
C ASP A 13 -6.38 1.20 -4.14
N ARG A 14 -7.32 1.32 -5.07
CA ARG A 14 -8.60 1.98 -4.81
C ARG A 14 -9.47 1.25 -3.78
N TYR A 15 -9.32 -0.06 -3.61
CA TYR A 15 -9.97 -0.80 -2.54
C TYR A 15 -9.59 -0.25 -1.16
N TYR A 16 -8.29 0.04 -0.96
CA TYR A 16 -7.79 0.57 0.30
C TYR A 16 -8.28 2.00 0.58
N LEU A 17 -8.52 2.80 -0.48
CA LEU A 17 -9.17 4.10 -0.31
C LEU A 17 -10.57 3.93 0.28
N TYR A 18 -11.41 3.07 -0.30
CA TYR A 18 -12.77 2.82 0.22
C TYR A 18 -12.72 2.20 1.61
N ARG A 19 -11.84 1.20 1.82
CA ARG A 19 -11.67 0.57 3.14
C ARG A 19 -11.31 1.61 4.22
N SER A 20 -10.42 2.53 3.92
CA SER A 20 -9.98 3.56 4.87
C SER A 20 -11.09 4.54 5.28
N VAL A 21 -12.11 4.70 4.45
CA VAL A 21 -13.25 5.60 4.69
C VAL A 21 -14.42 4.87 5.32
N TRP A 22 -14.75 3.69 4.82
CA TRP A 22 -15.99 2.98 5.20
C TRP A 22 -15.80 2.01 6.35
N ASN A 23 -14.66 1.31 6.44
CA ASN A 23 -14.42 0.35 7.52
C ASN A 23 -13.70 1.02 8.69
N LYS A 24 -14.48 1.41 9.71
CA LYS A 24 -13.97 2.06 10.93
C LYS A 24 -13.33 1.07 11.92
N ASN A 25 -13.61 -0.22 11.76
CA ASN A 25 -13.16 -1.28 12.68
C ASN A 25 -11.85 -1.93 12.23
N ALA A 26 -11.39 -1.65 11.02
CA ALA A 26 -10.14 -2.21 10.50
C ALA A 26 -9.11 -1.10 10.28
N GLU A 27 -7.93 -1.30 10.82
CA GLU A 27 -6.78 -0.48 10.51
C GLU A 27 -6.48 -0.52 9.00
N THR A 28 -6.30 0.63 8.42
CA THR A 28 -5.90 0.78 7.03
C THR A 28 -4.73 1.75 6.95
N LEU A 29 -3.61 1.28 6.43
CA LEU A 29 -2.45 2.08 6.09
C LEU A 29 -1.86 1.49 4.80
N HIS A 30 -2.14 2.14 3.67
CA HIS A 30 -1.74 1.67 2.35
C HIS A 30 -0.97 2.75 1.61
N ILE A 31 0.23 2.39 1.17
CA ILE A 31 1.16 3.26 0.44
C ILE A 31 1.05 2.95 -1.05
N LEU A 32 0.97 3.97 -1.88
CA LEU A 32 1.05 3.85 -3.33
C LEU A 32 1.88 5.00 -3.92
N PRO A 33 2.52 4.80 -5.08
CA PRO A 33 2.61 3.56 -5.86
C PRO A 33 3.55 2.51 -5.22
N HIS A 34 3.76 1.38 -5.90
CA HIS A 34 4.89 0.49 -5.57
C HIS A 34 6.21 1.26 -5.68
N TRP A 35 7.29 0.73 -5.08
CA TRP A 35 8.56 1.45 -5.02
C TRP A 35 9.69 0.70 -5.76
N THR A 36 9.38 0.23 -6.99
CA THR A 36 10.35 -0.42 -7.89
C THR A 36 10.22 0.20 -9.27
N TRP A 37 11.09 1.17 -9.58
CA TRP A 37 11.08 1.96 -10.81
C TRP A 37 12.50 2.04 -11.40
N PRO A 38 13.06 0.95 -11.95
CA PRO A 38 14.41 0.97 -12.52
C PRO A 38 14.54 2.06 -13.59
N GLY A 39 15.61 2.85 -13.51
CA GLY A 39 15.90 3.92 -14.46
C GLY A 39 15.15 5.23 -14.21
N ARG A 40 14.47 5.36 -13.05
CA ARG A 40 13.80 6.61 -12.65
C ARG A 40 14.40 7.23 -11.39
N GLU A 41 15.61 6.84 -11.05
CA GLU A 41 16.34 7.35 -9.89
C GLU A 41 16.49 8.88 -9.99
N GLY A 42 16.11 9.58 -8.95
CA GLY A 42 16.13 11.06 -8.90
C GLY A 42 14.90 11.74 -9.50
N GLU A 43 13.97 11.01 -10.13
CA GLU A 43 12.73 11.60 -10.64
C GLU A 43 11.68 11.80 -9.55
N VAL A 44 10.90 12.88 -9.70
CA VAL A 44 9.75 13.12 -8.83
C VAL A 44 8.72 12.00 -9.03
N THR A 45 8.43 11.29 -7.96
CA THR A 45 7.47 10.20 -7.91
C THR A 45 6.52 10.42 -6.73
N PRO A 46 5.36 11.06 -6.96
CA PRO A 46 4.43 11.38 -5.89
C PRO A 46 3.98 10.14 -5.10
N VAL A 47 3.99 10.26 -3.78
CA VAL A 47 3.53 9.21 -2.86
C VAL A 47 2.17 9.58 -2.30
N PHE A 48 1.25 8.64 -2.33
CA PHE A 48 -0.08 8.76 -1.75
C PHE A 48 -0.26 7.72 -0.64
N VAL A 49 -1.03 8.08 0.37
CA VAL A 49 -1.35 7.18 1.48
C VAL A 49 -2.85 7.18 1.73
N TYR A 50 -3.43 5.98 1.71
CA TYR A 50 -4.81 5.74 2.11
C TYR A 50 -4.83 5.17 3.52
N THR A 51 -5.40 5.89 4.45
CA THR A 51 -5.44 5.51 5.86
C THR A 51 -6.71 6.03 6.52
N ASN A 52 -7.18 5.39 7.57
CA ASN A 52 -8.24 5.90 8.45
C ASN A 52 -7.71 6.84 9.54
N TYR A 53 -6.40 6.98 9.67
CA TYR A 53 -5.78 7.93 10.58
C TYR A 53 -5.76 9.37 10.01
N PRO A 54 -5.79 10.40 10.86
CA PRO A 54 -5.84 11.80 10.42
C PRO A 54 -4.53 12.32 9.86
N THR A 55 -3.40 11.82 10.34
CA THR A 55 -2.05 12.34 10.04
C THR A 55 -1.09 11.18 9.79
N ALA A 56 -0.14 11.38 8.88
CA ALA A 56 1.00 10.49 8.74
C ALA A 56 2.25 11.25 8.31
N GLU A 57 3.40 10.62 8.48
CA GLU A 57 4.72 11.10 8.08
C GLU A 57 5.35 10.10 7.12
N LEU A 58 5.91 10.62 6.03
CA LEU A 58 6.60 9.83 5.01
C LEU A 58 8.11 9.88 5.23
N PHE A 59 8.74 8.73 5.12
CA PHE A 59 10.20 8.58 5.10
C PHE A 59 10.63 7.82 3.85
N ILE A 60 11.67 8.29 3.19
CA ILE A 60 12.36 7.58 2.09
C ILE A 60 13.81 7.40 2.53
N ASN A 61 14.26 6.15 2.61
CA ASN A 61 15.60 5.78 3.08
C ASN A 61 15.97 6.45 4.42
N GLY A 62 14.99 6.55 5.35
CA GLY A 62 15.17 7.18 6.65
C GLY A 62 15.05 8.70 6.67
N LYS A 63 15.06 9.37 5.52
CA LYS A 63 14.87 10.83 5.42
C LYS A 63 13.38 11.18 5.48
N SER A 64 12.99 12.07 6.40
CA SER A 64 11.60 12.54 6.49
C SER A 64 11.26 13.50 5.35
N TYR A 65 10.10 13.27 4.75
CA TYR A 65 9.41 14.16 3.81
C TYR A 65 8.29 14.96 4.50
N GLY A 66 8.28 14.93 5.84
CA GLY A 66 7.36 15.69 6.67
C GLY A 66 6.02 15.02 6.90
N LYS A 67 5.27 15.62 7.82
CA LYS A 67 3.91 15.19 8.18
C LYS A 67 2.88 15.82 7.28
N GLN A 68 1.89 15.03 6.88
CA GLN A 68 0.69 15.49 6.19
C GLN A 68 -0.55 15.14 7.01
N SER A 69 -1.51 16.04 7.03
CA SER A 69 -2.80 15.84 7.71
C SER A 69 -3.95 15.97 6.73
N LYS A 70 -4.97 15.14 6.90
CA LYS A 70 -6.21 15.27 6.15
C LYS A 70 -6.88 16.60 6.45
N ASN A 71 -7.44 17.22 5.43
CA ASN A 71 -8.17 18.47 5.56
C ASN A 71 -9.34 18.53 4.57
N ASN A 72 -10.19 19.52 4.70
CA ASN A 72 -11.39 19.68 3.88
C ASN A 72 -11.22 20.64 2.70
N SER A 73 -10.00 21.04 2.36
CA SER A 73 -9.74 21.98 1.26
C SER A 73 -10.10 21.41 -0.12
N SER A 74 -10.03 20.10 -0.26
CA SER A 74 -10.43 19.39 -1.49
C SER A 74 -10.90 17.98 -1.19
N LEU A 75 -11.58 17.34 -2.17
CA LEU A 75 -11.91 15.91 -2.08
C LEU A 75 -10.65 15.04 -1.98
N LYS A 76 -9.56 15.46 -2.61
CA LYS A 76 -8.30 14.72 -2.55
C LYS A 76 -7.73 14.72 -1.13
N SER A 77 -7.54 15.89 -0.53
CA SER A 77 -6.95 16.07 0.81
C SER A 77 -7.85 15.56 1.94
N ARG A 78 -9.17 15.45 1.71
CA ARG A 78 -10.12 14.86 2.66
C ARG A 78 -9.92 13.37 2.89
N TYR A 79 -9.60 12.62 1.82
CA TYR A 79 -9.61 11.17 1.85
C TYR A 79 -8.23 10.52 1.74
N ARG A 80 -7.18 11.29 1.45
CA ARG A 80 -5.81 10.78 1.29
C ARG A 80 -4.76 11.78 1.76
N LEU A 81 -3.58 11.27 2.06
CA LEU A 81 -2.39 12.07 2.32
C LEU A 81 -1.50 12.00 1.08
N MET A 82 -0.80 13.11 0.76
CA MET A 82 -0.09 13.24 -0.51
C MET A 82 1.23 13.96 -0.30
N TRP A 83 2.32 13.36 -0.81
CA TRP A 83 3.64 13.99 -0.94
C TRP A 83 3.95 14.08 -2.42
N MET A 84 3.75 15.26 -3.00
CA MET A 84 3.81 15.48 -4.45
C MET A 84 5.23 15.70 -4.96
N ASP A 85 6.16 15.98 -4.07
CA ASP A 85 7.58 16.29 -4.30
C ASP A 85 8.51 15.14 -3.88
N ALA A 86 7.97 13.99 -3.54
CA ALA A 86 8.76 12.81 -3.22
C ALA A 86 9.61 12.40 -4.42
N VAL A 87 10.90 12.16 -4.19
CA VAL A 87 11.86 11.77 -5.23
C VAL A 87 12.13 10.27 -5.09
N TYR A 88 12.11 9.58 -6.22
CA TYR A 88 12.42 8.15 -6.23
C TYR A 88 13.91 7.91 -5.99
N GLU A 89 14.18 7.16 -4.95
CA GLU A 89 15.47 6.56 -4.65
C GLU A 89 15.23 5.07 -4.32
N PRO A 90 15.95 4.13 -4.92
CA PRO A 90 15.83 2.71 -4.55
C PRO A 90 16.05 2.50 -3.06
N GLY A 91 15.29 1.61 -2.45
CA GLY A 91 15.39 1.34 -1.02
C GLY A 91 14.02 1.25 -0.35
N GLU A 92 13.85 1.97 0.75
CA GLU A 92 12.69 1.84 1.61
C GLU A 92 11.81 3.11 1.60
N VAL A 93 10.52 2.93 1.42
CA VAL A 93 9.49 3.93 1.73
C VAL A 93 8.74 3.48 2.97
N LYS A 94 8.81 4.27 4.03
CA LYS A 94 8.10 4.02 5.27
C LYS A 94 7.12 5.15 5.58
N VAL A 95 5.94 4.79 6.03
CA VAL A 95 4.92 5.72 6.53
C VAL A 95 4.59 5.38 7.97
N VAL A 96 4.61 6.38 8.83
CA VAL A 96 4.16 6.30 10.22
C VAL A 96 2.87 7.10 10.36
N ALA A 97 1.81 6.44 10.80
CA ALA A 97 0.51 7.07 11.04
C ALA A 97 0.34 7.49 12.50
N TYR A 98 -0.33 8.60 12.70
CA TYR A 98 -0.56 9.20 14.00
C TYR A 98 -2.05 9.35 14.27
N ASN A 99 -2.45 9.14 15.54
CA ASN A 99 -3.80 9.42 16.00
C ASN A 99 -4.01 10.95 16.23
N LYS A 100 -5.19 11.32 16.72
CA LYS A 100 -5.54 12.72 17.00
C LYS A 100 -4.67 13.36 18.11
N ASP A 101 -4.11 12.55 18.99
CA ASP A 101 -3.24 12.99 20.10
C ASP A 101 -1.78 13.10 19.66
N GLY A 102 -1.48 12.86 18.39
CA GLY A 102 -0.12 12.90 17.86
C GLY A 102 0.74 11.69 18.18
N LYS A 103 0.16 10.62 18.75
CA LYS A 103 0.87 9.38 19.05
C LYS A 103 0.95 8.51 17.80
N ALA A 104 2.14 7.95 17.53
CA ALA A 104 2.33 6.93 16.48
C ALA A 104 1.54 5.68 16.83
N VAL A 105 0.73 5.19 15.88
CA VAL A 105 -0.21 4.08 16.09
C VAL A 105 -0.09 2.98 15.05
N ALA A 106 0.50 3.26 13.90
CA ALA A 106 0.71 2.27 12.84
C ALA A 106 1.90 2.66 11.98
N GLU A 107 2.57 1.68 11.42
CA GLU A 107 3.58 1.90 10.39
C GLU A 107 3.45 0.90 9.24
N LYS A 108 3.86 1.31 8.07
CA LYS A 108 3.89 0.48 6.86
C LYS A 108 5.15 0.79 6.08
N THR A 109 5.77 -0.26 5.55
CA THR A 109 6.97 -0.16 4.72
C THR A 109 6.74 -0.84 3.38
N VAL A 110 7.23 -0.21 2.32
CA VAL A 110 7.35 -0.76 0.96
C VAL A 110 8.81 -0.64 0.55
N ARG A 111 9.36 -1.69 -0.06
CA ARG A 111 10.76 -1.71 -0.50
C ARG A 111 10.86 -1.88 -2.01
N THR A 112 11.94 -1.35 -2.56
CA THR A 112 12.35 -1.66 -3.93
C THR A 112 12.69 -3.13 -4.01
N ALA A 113 12.07 -3.84 -4.94
CA ALA A 113 12.37 -5.24 -5.19
C ALA A 113 13.76 -5.41 -5.83
N GLY A 114 14.47 -6.44 -5.40
CA GLY A 114 15.71 -6.87 -5.99
C GLY A 114 15.53 -7.64 -7.28
N LYS A 115 16.55 -8.43 -7.66
CA LYS A 115 16.43 -9.33 -8.81
C LYS A 115 15.56 -10.52 -8.42
N PRO A 116 14.69 -11.01 -9.32
CA PRO A 116 13.92 -12.21 -9.08
C PRO A 116 14.83 -13.38 -8.67
N HIS A 117 14.53 -14.00 -7.54
CA HIS A 117 15.30 -15.13 -7.00
C HIS A 117 14.55 -16.45 -7.17
N HIS A 118 13.28 -16.52 -6.75
CA HIS A 118 12.50 -17.76 -6.89
C HIS A 118 10.99 -17.46 -7.00
N ILE A 119 10.23 -18.52 -7.30
CA ILE A 119 8.77 -18.50 -7.31
C ILE A 119 8.27 -19.11 -6.00
N GLU A 120 7.41 -18.39 -5.28
CA GLU A 120 6.67 -18.86 -4.12
C GLU A 120 5.24 -19.15 -4.51
N LEU A 121 4.72 -20.33 -4.14
CA LEU A 121 3.34 -20.72 -4.35
C LEU A 121 2.61 -20.77 -3.00
N VAL A 122 1.52 -20.04 -2.89
CA VAL A 122 0.69 -20.01 -1.67
C VAL A 122 -0.72 -20.46 -2.03
N SER A 123 -1.11 -21.65 -1.57
CA SER A 123 -2.48 -22.14 -1.73
C SER A 123 -3.37 -21.63 -0.59
N ASN A 124 -4.63 -21.32 -0.92
CA ASN A 124 -5.63 -20.95 0.08
C ASN A 124 -6.15 -22.15 0.90
N ARG A 125 -5.86 -23.39 0.45
CA ARG A 125 -6.19 -24.66 1.14
C ARG A 125 -5.20 -25.75 0.75
N ASN A 126 -5.03 -26.72 1.62
CA ASN A 126 -4.09 -27.85 1.43
C ASN A 126 -4.78 -29.13 0.99
N GLU A 127 -6.11 -29.20 1.10
CA GLU A 127 -6.90 -30.36 0.76
C GLU A 127 -8.05 -29.98 -0.17
N LEU A 128 -8.37 -30.86 -1.10
CA LEU A 128 -9.49 -30.76 -2.03
C LEU A 128 -10.33 -32.03 -1.98
N THR A 129 -11.64 -31.87 -2.08
CA THR A 129 -12.56 -32.99 -2.26
C THR A 129 -12.62 -33.32 -3.76
N ALA A 130 -12.42 -34.58 -4.13
CA ALA A 130 -12.45 -35.05 -5.51
C ALA A 130 -13.92 -35.23 -6.01
N ASP A 131 -14.71 -34.16 -5.97
CA ASP A 131 -16.13 -34.14 -6.36
C ASP A 131 -16.38 -33.42 -7.72
N GLY A 132 -15.31 -32.97 -8.38
CA GLY A 132 -15.39 -32.23 -9.65
C GLY A 132 -15.89 -30.78 -9.50
N LYS A 133 -16.09 -30.28 -8.29
CA LYS A 133 -16.59 -28.93 -7.99
C LYS A 133 -15.69 -28.13 -7.08
N ASP A 134 -14.95 -28.82 -6.21
CA ASP A 134 -14.07 -28.17 -5.23
C ASP A 134 -12.85 -27.54 -5.92
N LEU A 135 -12.44 -26.34 -5.49
CA LEU A 135 -11.38 -25.55 -6.11
C LEU A 135 -10.37 -25.09 -5.05
N ALA A 136 -9.11 -25.04 -5.43
CA ALA A 136 -8.08 -24.30 -4.75
C ALA A 136 -7.56 -23.14 -5.60
N TYR A 137 -7.31 -22.02 -4.95
CA TYR A 137 -6.66 -20.87 -5.57
C TYR A 137 -5.20 -20.84 -5.12
N VAL A 138 -4.30 -20.78 -6.08
CA VAL A 138 -2.86 -20.69 -5.83
C VAL A 138 -2.37 -19.29 -6.21
N THR A 139 -1.88 -18.55 -5.22
CA THR A 139 -1.19 -17.29 -5.49
C THR A 139 0.25 -17.58 -5.86
N VAL A 140 0.65 -17.11 -7.02
CA VAL A 140 2.04 -17.19 -7.51
C VAL A 140 2.72 -15.86 -7.21
N LYS A 141 3.83 -15.91 -6.49
CA LYS A 141 4.66 -14.74 -6.21
C LYS A 141 6.06 -14.97 -6.81
N VAL A 142 6.60 -13.92 -7.41
CA VAL A 142 8.02 -13.84 -7.75
C VAL A 142 8.68 -13.01 -6.67
N VAL A 143 9.65 -13.59 -5.98
CA VAL A 143 10.30 -12.95 -4.83
C VAL A 143 11.80 -12.80 -5.06
N ASP A 144 12.41 -11.82 -4.38
CA ASP A 144 13.83 -11.49 -4.36
C ASP A 144 14.54 -12.01 -3.10
#